data_cae31fd5bdcc5d6e1b4603d825fa2a43
#
_entry.id   cae31fd5bdcc5d6e1b4603d825fa2a43
#
_cell.length_a   1.000
_cell.length_b   1.000
_cell.length_c   1.000
_cell.angle_alpha   90.00
_cell.angle_beta   90.00
_cell.angle_gamma   90.00
#
_symmetry.space_group_name_H-M   'P 1'
#
loop_
_entity.id
_entity.type
_entity.pdbx_description
1 polymer ?
#
loop_
_entity_poly.entity_id
_entity_poly.type
_entity_poly.pdbx_seq_one_letter_code
_entity_poly.pdbx_strand_id
1 'polypeptide(L)'
;NLCGMGGAGFPTWRKWEAAVAAQSKNGDKYVVCNANEDEPGTFKDRVLLAKTPHQVIEGVLIAAVACRANKAILYINPHQTESIASITPAIEQWKNSDLFIRIENYLGKPLDLQLVETSGRYIGGEETAVISWLEGGFPFPRRKPPFPAESGVNGEPTLINNTETFANIPQILAKGAEWYKSLGLGDAAGTKLYSLSGDVLNPGLYELPMGTTLKSLIFDHGGGMLEGRTFKAVFTGGPSNTLLTAKDLDVPLDFVSVRERKSSLGTGAMIVISEGTSVVRKVSEYVEFFAANSCGQCPPCKGGTFQLSRLLNRVDTGIGTPDDLRALQSLCQLLPRSGRCGLIDGAVTVLQSSLRTFPEEYGLPAEQE
;
A
#
# COMPACT_ATOMS: atom_id res chain seq x y z
N ASN A 1 -1.41 9.91 16.57
CA ASN A 1 -2.26 9.58 15.41
C ASN A 1 -1.51 8.95 14.23
N LEU A 2 -0.40 8.20 14.48
CA LEU A 2 0.25 7.44 13.40
C LEU A 2 -0.72 6.42 12.81
N CYS A 3 -0.96 6.52 11.50
CA CYS A 3 -1.73 5.57 10.72
C CYS A 3 -0.82 4.58 10.01
N GLY A 4 -1.34 3.40 9.66
CA GLY A 4 -0.64 2.43 8.83
C GLY A 4 -0.40 2.97 7.42
N MET A 5 0.86 3.08 7.02
CA MET A 5 1.32 3.72 5.77
C MET A 5 1.30 2.78 4.55
N GLY A 6 0.87 1.53 4.74
CA GLY A 6 0.80 0.53 3.67
C GLY A 6 -0.46 0.57 2.81
N GLY A 7 -1.36 1.54 3.03
CA GLY A 7 -2.53 1.75 2.18
C GLY A 7 -3.84 2.02 2.92
N ALA A 8 -4.19 1.22 3.91
CA ALA A 8 -5.50 1.29 4.57
C ALA A 8 -5.68 2.46 5.56
N GLY A 9 -4.58 3.09 6.00
CA GLY A 9 -4.65 4.18 6.99
C GLY A 9 -5.21 3.75 8.36
N PHE A 10 -5.11 2.47 8.70
CA PHE A 10 -5.63 1.95 9.97
C PHE A 10 -4.79 2.49 11.15
N PRO A 11 -5.41 2.96 12.26
CA PRO A 11 -4.68 3.48 13.40
C PRO A 11 -3.68 2.45 13.96
N THR A 12 -2.39 2.79 13.94
CA THR A 12 -1.29 1.87 14.31
C THR A 12 -1.43 1.39 15.75
N TRP A 13 -1.80 2.27 16.67
CA TRP A 13 -1.95 1.96 18.09
C TRP A 13 -2.95 0.81 18.35
N ARG A 14 -4.06 0.75 17.58
CA ARG A 14 -5.05 -0.33 17.73
C ARG A 14 -4.49 -1.71 17.39
N LYS A 15 -3.66 -1.79 16.34
CA LYS A 15 -2.98 -3.06 16.01
C LYS A 15 -2.00 -3.47 17.12
N TRP A 16 -1.25 -2.50 17.65
CA TRP A 16 -0.30 -2.75 18.71
C TRP A 16 -0.98 -3.15 20.01
N GLU A 17 -2.03 -2.46 20.42
CA GLU A 17 -2.83 -2.80 21.60
C GLU A 17 -3.38 -4.23 21.50
N ALA A 18 -3.94 -4.61 20.36
CA ALA A 18 -4.44 -5.97 20.13
C ALA A 18 -3.31 -7.01 20.22
N ALA A 19 -2.13 -6.74 19.63
CA ALA A 19 -0.99 -7.65 19.70
C ALA A 19 -0.40 -7.76 21.13
N VAL A 20 -0.40 -6.67 21.89
CA VAL A 20 -0.01 -6.68 23.31
C VAL A 20 -0.96 -7.53 24.13
N ALA A 21 -2.28 -7.32 23.97
CA ALA A 21 -3.31 -8.01 24.75
C ALA A 21 -3.43 -9.50 24.41
N ALA A 22 -3.09 -9.90 23.19
CA ALA A 22 -3.21 -11.29 22.76
C ALA A 22 -2.23 -12.21 23.52
N GLN A 23 -2.72 -13.39 23.91
CA GLN A 23 -1.93 -14.40 24.57
C GLN A 23 -1.38 -15.40 23.54
N SER A 24 -0.08 -15.65 23.61
CA SER A 24 0.56 -16.70 22.85
C SER A 24 0.29 -18.07 23.47
N LYS A 25 0.14 -19.09 22.64
CA LYS A 25 -0.08 -20.49 23.06
C LYS A 25 1.22 -21.22 23.32
N ASN A 26 2.27 -20.92 22.53
CA ASN A 26 3.58 -21.57 22.61
C ASN A 26 4.69 -20.66 23.19
N GLY A 27 4.36 -19.42 23.54
CA GLY A 27 5.29 -18.42 24.04
C GLY A 27 5.86 -17.51 22.95
N ASP A 28 5.58 -17.73 21.66
CA ASP A 28 6.05 -16.88 20.57
C ASP A 28 5.05 -15.77 20.24
N LYS A 29 5.56 -14.60 19.94
CA LYS A 29 4.83 -13.50 19.27
C LYS A 29 5.68 -12.96 18.12
N TYR A 30 5.03 -12.52 17.08
CA TYR A 30 5.67 -12.08 15.84
C TYR A 30 5.46 -10.58 15.62
N VAL A 31 6.51 -9.91 15.15
CA VAL A 31 6.44 -8.59 14.52
C VAL A 31 6.95 -8.73 13.09
N VAL A 32 6.15 -8.34 12.12
CA VAL A 32 6.50 -8.44 10.70
C VAL A 32 6.48 -7.06 10.06
N CYS A 33 7.62 -6.65 9.54
CA CYS A 33 7.74 -5.49 8.66
C CYS A 33 7.40 -5.94 7.24
N ASN A 34 6.24 -5.52 6.76
CA ASN A 34 5.81 -5.80 5.38
C ASN A 34 6.46 -4.83 4.41
N ALA A 35 7.52 -5.29 3.76
CA ALA A 35 8.27 -4.59 2.72
C ALA A 35 8.03 -5.19 1.33
N ASN A 36 6.90 -5.88 1.12
CA ASN A 36 6.46 -6.33 -0.20
C ASN A 36 5.80 -5.19 -0.95
N GLU A 37 6.62 -4.33 -1.55
CA GLU A 37 6.16 -3.13 -2.25
C GLU A 37 6.00 -3.42 -3.73
N ASP A 38 4.77 -3.68 -4.17
CA ASP A 38 4.41 -4.02 -5.55
C ASP A 38 3.20 -3.21 -6.07
N GLU A 39 2.63 -2.28 -5.28
CA GLU A 39 1.57 -1.41 -5.77
C GLU A 39 2.10 -0.51 -6.88
N PRO A 40 1.50 -0.50 -8.09
CA PRO A 40 1.97 0.33 -9.20
C PRO A 40 2.08 1.81 -8.80
N GLY A 41 3.21 2.42 -9.15
CA GLY A 41 3.53 3.81 -8.80
C GLY A 41 4.07 4.01 -7.38
N THR A 42 4.21 2.96 -6.57
CA THR A 42 4.77 3.03 -5.22
C THR A 42 6.24 2.63 -5.22
N PHE A 43 7.11 3.49 -4.65
CA PHE A 43 8.56 3.22 -4.54
C PHE A 43 9.20 3.86 -3.29
N LYS A 44 8.44 3.96 -2.20
CA LYS A 44 8.86 4.59 -0.94
C LYS A 44 9.59 3.63 0.01
N ASP A 45 9.10 2.39 0.13
CA ASP A 45 9.61 1.42 1.09
C ASP A 45 11.01 0.93 0.68
N ARG A 46 11.25 0.72 -0.61
CA ARG A 46 12.58 0.39 -1.16
C ARG A 46 13.60 1.49 -0.88
N VAL A 47 13.20 2.77 -0.93
CA VAL A 47 14.10 3.89 -0.62
C VAL A 47 14.42 3.92 0.88
N LEU A 48 13.44 3.73 1.76
CA LEU A 48 13.67 3.64 3.20
C LEU A 48 14.64 2.51 3.55
N LEU A 49 14.43 1.32 2.99
CA LEU A 49 15.27 0.16 3.25
C LEU A 49 16.69 0.33 2.69
N ALA A 50 16.83 0.98 1.53
CA ALA A 50 18.14 1.24 0.93
C ALA A 50 18.90 2.37 1.63
N LYS A 51 18.22 3.44 2.06
CA LYS A 51 18.87 4.66 2.58
C LYS A 51 18.93 4.72 4.10
N THR A 52 17.91 4.18 4.81
CA THR A 52 17.77 4.26 6.26
C THR A 52 17.42 2.90 6.89
N PRO A 53 18.16 1.81 6.58
CA PRO A 53 17.85 0.47 7.04
C PRO A 53 17.81 0.37 8.58
N HIS A 54 18.72 1.05 9.27
CA HIS A 54 18.79 1.05 10.73
C HIS A 54 17.53 1.67 11.37
N GLN A 55 16.98 2.74 10.79
CA GLN A 55 15.76 3.38 11.29
C GLN A 55 14.55 2.42 11.18
N VAL A 56 14.46 1.67 10.08
CA VAL A 56 13.40 0.66 9.91
C VAL A 56 13.57 -0.47 10.93
N ILE A 57 14.79 -1.02 11.07
CA ILE A 57 15.08 -2.10 12.03
C ILE A 57 14.78 -1.63 13.47
N GLU A 58 15.21 -0.42 13.83
CA GLU A 58 14.94 0.15 15.16
C GLU A 58 13.44 0.21 15.44
N GLY A 59 12.63 0.67 14.47
CA GLY A 59 11.16 0.68 14.58
C GLY A 59 10.57 -0.71 14.80
N VAL A 60 11.09 -1.72 14.12
CA VAL A 60 10.69 -3.13 14.27
C VAL A 60 11.07 -3.64 15.66
N LEU A 61 12.29 -3.35 16.14
CA LEU A 61 12.76 -3.77 17.47
C LEU A 61 11.98 -3.10 18.59
N ILE A 62 11.64 -1.81 18.46
CA ILE A 62 10.76 -1.10 19.40
C ILE A 62 9.39 -1.79 19.47
N ALA A 63 8.83 -2.17 18.33
CA ALA A 63 7.57 -2.90 18.30
C ALA A 63 7.69 -4.29 18.93
N ALA A 64 8.80 -4.98 18.72
CA ALA A 64 9.07 -6.27 19.36
C ALA A 64 9.12 -6.14 20.89
N VAL A 65 9.79 -5.14 21.41
CA VAL A 65 9.83 -4.82 22.84
C VAL A 65 8.43 -4.50 23.37
N ALA A 66 7.70 -3.62 22.71
CA ALA A 66 6.36 -3.19 23.13
C ALA A 66 5.35 -4.34 23.15
N CYS A 67 5.37 -5.23 22.16
CA CYS A 67 4.47 -6.39 22.05
C CYS A 67 4.98 -7.62 22.78
N ARG A 68 6.19 -7.57 23.38
CA ARG A 68 6.90 -8.72 23.94
C ARG A 68 7.08 -9.86 22.92
N ALA A 69 7.33 -9.48 21.67
CA ALA A 69 7.56 -10.43 20.58
C ALA A 69 9.03 -10.87 20.56
N ASN A 70 9.25 -12.14 20.30
CA ASN A 70 10.58 -12.74 20.16
C ASN A 70 10.90 -13.19 18.74
N LYS A 71 10.00 -12.92 17.81
CA LYS A 71 10.18 -13.15 16.37
C LYS A 71 9.98 -11.82 15.64
N ALA A 72 11.03 -11.31 15.02
CA ALA A 72 11.01 -10.07 14.25
C ALA A 72 11.43 -10.38 12.81
N ILE A 73 10.56 -10.10 11.84
CA ILE A 73 10.75 -10.50 10.45
C ILE A 73 10.67 -9.25 9.56
N LEU A 74 11.70 -9.02 8.74
CA LEU A 74 11.65 -8.11 7.61
C LEU A 74 11.27 -8.93 6.38
N TYR A 75 10.04 -8.75 5.90
CA TYR A 75 9.43 -9.50 4.80
C TYR A 75 9.55 -8.67 3.53
N ILE A 76 10.57 -8.95 2.70
CA ILE A 76 11.02 -8.09 1.60
C ILE A 76 10.79 -8.71 0.22
N ASN A 77 10.41 -7.89 -0.75
CA ASN A 77 10.29 -8.30 -2.15
C ASN A 77 11.68 -8.63 -2.72
N PRO A 78 11.90 -9.84 -3.29
CA PRO A 78 13.20 -10.27 -3.82
C PRO A 78 13.71 -9.41 -4.98
N HIS A 79 12.84 -8.66 -5.65
CA HIS A 79 13.24 -7.74 -6.73
C HIS A 79 13.87 -6.43 -6.23
N GLN A 80 13.81 -6.15 -4.92
CA GLN A 80 14.41 -4.96 -4.30
C GLN A 80 15.88 -5.21 -3.91
N THR A 81 16.73 -5.50 -4.89
CA THR A 81 18.11 -5.94 -4.68
C THR A 81 18.97 -4.91 -3.91
N GLU A 82 18.80 -3.61 -4.18
CA GLU A 82 19.52 -2.53 -3.44
C GLU A 82 19.08 -2.50 -1.97
N SER A 83 17.79 -2.66 -1.71
CA SER A 83 17.26 -2.73 -0.35
C SER A 83 17.80 -3.94 0.41
N ILE A 84 17.82 -5.11 -0.24
CA ILE A 84 18.37 -6.35 0.35
C ILE A 84 19.85 -6.18 0.67
N ALA A 85 20.63 -5.61 -0.27
CA ALA A 85 22.06 -5.36 -0.08
C ALA A 85 22.34 -4.41 1.10
N SER A 86 21.45 -3.44 1.36
CA SER A 86 21.58 -2.49 2.46
C SER A 86 21.10 -3.04 3.81
N ILE A 87 19.95 -3.72 3.81
CA ILE A 87 19.33 -4.19 5.07
C ILE A 87 20.03 -5.40 5.67
N THR A 88 20.61 -6.29 4.84
CA THR A 88 21.26 -7.52 5.31
C THR A 88 22.43 -7.23 6.27
N PRO A 89 23.45 -6.40 5.90
CA PRO A 89 24.50 -6.06 6.82
C PRO A 89 24.02 -5.26 8.04
N ALA A 90 22.98 -4.45 7.89
CA ALA A 90 22.39 -3.72 9.02
C ALA A 90 21.78 -4.66 10.07
N ILE A 91 21.10 -5.73 9.64
CA ILE A 91 20.59 -6.76 10.56
C ILE A 91 21.72 -7.40 11.35
N GLU A 92 22.82 -7.77 10.70
CA GLU A 92 23.96 -8.37 11.39
C GLU A 92 24.65 -7.39 12.37
N GLN A 93 24.72 -6.10 12.02
CA GLN A 93 25.23 -5.07 12.93
C GLN A 93 24.34 -4.93 14.18
N TRP A 94 23.01 -4.97 14.00
CA TRP A 94 22.08 -4.96 15.13
C TRP A 94 22.25 -6.18 16.03
N LYS A 95 22.29 -7.40 15.49
CA LYS A 95 22.46 -8.65 16.25
C LYS A 95 23.74 -8.67 17.06
N ASN A 96 24.79 -8.02 16.58
CA ASN A 96 26.09 -7.95 17.26
C ASN A 96 26.21 -6.74 18.22
N SER A 97 25.14 -5.97 18.44
CA SER A 97 25.16 -4.79 19.29
C SER A 97 24.81 -5.10 20.75
N ASP A 98 25.38 -4.33 21.68
CA ASP A 98 25.02 -4.41 23.10
C ASP A 98 23.53 -4.11 23.33
N LEU A 99 22.93 -3.27 22.48
CA LEU A 99 21.52 -2.94 22.58
C LEU A 99 20.63 -4.15 22.28
N PHE A 100 21.00 -4.97 21.30
CA PHE A 100 20.27 -6.19 20.99
C PHE A 100 20.29 -7.19 22.15
N ILE A 101 21.45 -7.38 22.79
CA ILE A 101 21.58 -8.21 24.00
C ILE A 101 20.69 -7.65 25.13
N ARG A 102 20.64 -6.34 25.31
CA ARG A 102 19.76 -5.71 26.31
C ARG A 102 18.27 -5.93 26.01
N ILE A 103 17.88 -5.94 24.73
CA ILE A 103 16.51 -6.26 24.31
C ILE A 103 16.17 -7.71 24.67
N GLU A 104 17.04 -8.67 24.36
CA GLU A 104 16.84 -10.08 24.71
C GLU A 104 16.70 -10.29 26.24
N ASN A 105 17.58 -9.63 27.00
CA ASN A 105 17.49 -9.65 28.47
C ASN A 105 16.17 -9.09 28.99
N TYR A 106 15.67 -7.99 28.38
CA TYR A 106 14.37 -7.42 28.75
C TYR A 106 13.21 -8.36 28.39
N LEU A 107 13.27 -9.01 27.23
CA LEU A 107 12.27 -9.99 26.80
C LEU A 107 12.32 -11.28 27.60
N GLY A 108 13.46 -11.59 28.26
CA GLY A 108 13.70 -12.82 28.99
C GLY A 108 13.85 -14.05 28.07
N LYS A 109 14.09 -13.84 26.79
CA LYS A 109 14.25 -14.89 25.77
C LYS A 109 14.99 -14.35 24.55
N PRO A 110 15.64 -15.24 23.74
CA PRO A 110 16.29 -14.85 22.50
C PRO A 110 15.32 -14.18 21.54
N LEU A 111 15.79 -13.15 20.84
CA LEU A 111 15.06 -12.47 19.78
C LEU A 111 15.56 -12.93 18.41
N ASP A 112 14.69 -13.57 17.65
CA ASP A 112 14.99 -14.03 16.31
C ASP A 112 14.65 -12.93 15.28
N LEU A 113 15.67 -12.18 14.85
CA LEU A 113 15.55 -11.14 13.83
C LEU A 113 15.96 -11.70 12.47
N GLN A 114 15.03 -11.78 11.54
CA GLN A 114 15.23 -12.41 10.23
C GLN A 114 14.87 -11.49 9.06
N LEU A 115 15.56 -11.68 7.94
CA LEU A 115 15.15 -11.21 6.63
C LEU A 115 14.54 -12.40 5.87
N VAL A 116 13.30 -12.24 5.39
CA VAL A 116 12.60 -13.28 4.61
C VAL A 116 12.16 -12.68 3.28
N GLU A 117 12.61 -13.30 2.20
CA GLU A 117 12.17 -12.92 0.86
C GLU A 117 10.72 -13.38 0.62
N THR A 118 9.94 -12.49 0.00
CA THR A 118 8.55 -12.76 -0.36
C THR A 118 8.46 -13.61 -1.62
N SER A 119 7.23 -13.93 -2.04
CA SER A 119 7.00 -14.59 -3.33
C SER A 119 7.30 -13.72 -4.57
N GLY A 120 7.65 -12.44 -4.40
CA GLY A 120 7.79 -11.47 -5.47
C GLY A 120 6.49 -11.16 -6.22
N ARG A 121 5.33 -11.45 -5.59
CA ARG A 121 4.01 -11.19 -6.17
C ARG A 121 3.28 -10.11 -5.38
N TYR A 122 2.51 -9.28 -6.08
CA TYR A 122 1.66 -8.25 -5.48
C TYR A 122 0.78 -8.77 -4.34
N ILE A 123 0.10 -9.91 -4.55
CA ILE A 123 -0.78 -10.51 -3.55
C ILE A 123 -0.03 -10.92 -2.27
N GLY A 124 1.28 -11.16 -2.34
CA GLY A 124 2.13 -11.46 -1.20
C GLY A 124 2.21 -10.33 -0.17
N GLY A 125 1.83 -9.11 -0.55
CA GLY A 125 1.75 -7.95 0.34
C GLY A 125 0.45 -7.86 1.17
N GLU A 126 -0.58 -8.66 0.88
CA GLU A 126 -1.78 -8.72 1.71
C GLU A 126 -1.45 -9.36 3.06
N GLU A 127 -1.88 -8.74 4.18
CA GLU A 127 -1.38 -9.12 5.53
C GLU A 127 -1.60 -10.59 5.90
N THR A 128 -2.66 -11.24 5.41
CA THR A 128 -2.91 -12.66 5.68
C THR A 128 -2.20 -13.57 4.68
N ALA A 129 -1.89 -13.07 3.48
CA ALA A 129 -1.02 -13.76 2.52
C ALA A 129 0.43 -13.79 3.00
N VAL A 130 0.90 -12.72 3.67
CA VAL A 130 2.19 -12.71 4.40
C VAL A 130 2.27 -13.89 5.36
N ILE A 131 1.24 -14.11 6.19
CA ILE A 131 1.18 -15.23 7.13
C ILE A 131 1.28 -16.57 6.40
N SER A 132 0.50 -16.74 5.33
CA SER A 132 0.50 -17.99 4.56
C SER A 132 1.87 -18.31 3.98
N TRP A 133 2.61 -17.30 3.51
CA TRP A 133 3.97 -17.46 3.00
C TRP A 133 4.97 -17.79 4.09
N LEU A 134 4.91 -17.11 5.24
CA LEU A 134 5.80 -17.37 6.38
C LEU A 134 5.60 -18.77 6.97
N GLU A 135 4.44 -19.38 6.77
CA GLU A 135 4.16 -20.78 7.14
C GLU A 135 4.56 -21.78 6.05
N GLY A 136 5.26 -21.34 4.98
CA GLY A 136 5.77 -22.20 3.92
C GLY A 136 4.75 -22.52 2.83
N GLY A 137 3.56 -21.89 2.85
CA GLY A 137 2.54 -22.08 1.83
C GLY A 137 2.62 -21.04 0.70
N PHE A 138 1.78 -21.20 -0.32
CA PHE A 138 1.56 -20.14 -1.31
C PHE A 138 0.89 -18.92 -0.61
N PRO A 139 1.16 -17.65 -1.01
CA PRO A 139 0.62 -16.47 -0.36
C PRO A 139 -0.88 -16.29 -0.64
N PHE A 140 -1.68 -17.18 -0.14
CA PHE A 140 -3.14 -17.14 -0.22
C PHE A 140 -3.71 -16.28 0.90
N PRO A 141 -4.46 -15.20 0.58
CA PRO A 141 -5.23 -14.46 1.56
C PRO A 141 -6.20 -15.35 2.34
N ARG A 142 -6.34 -15.05 3.64
CA ARG A 142 -7.27 -15.72 4.55
C ARG A 142 -8.47 -14.81 4.86
N ARG A 143 -9.57 -15.39 5.28
CA ARG A 143 -10.70 -14.61 5.80
C ARG A 143 -10.36 -14.06 7.19
N LYS A 144 -10.85 -12.86 7.47
CA LYS A 144 -10.84 -12.25 8.80
C LYS A 144 -12.28 -12.15 9.33
N PRO A 145 -12.56 -12.37 10.60
CA PRO A 145 -11.68 -12.86 11.67
C PRO A 145 -11.27 -14.35 11.53
N PRO A 146 -10.22 -14.83 12.23
CA PRO A 146 -9.42 -14.09 13.20
C PRO A 146 -8.49 -13.07 12.54
N PHE A 147 -8.15 -11.99 13.27
CA PHE A 147 -7.16 -11.01 12.83
C PHE A 147 -5.74 -11.49 13.16
N PRO A 148 -4.71 -11.03 12.40
CA PRO A 148 -3.33 -11.44 12.62
C PRO A 148 -2.83 -11.22 14.05
N ALA A 149 -3.24 -10.13 14.70
CA ALA A 149 -2.89 -9.84 16.09
C ALA A 149 -3.40 -10.90 17.09
N GLU A 150 -4.47 -11.63 16.74
CA GLU A 150 -5.06 -12.69 17.55
C GLU A 150 -4.53 -14.06 17.16
N SER A 151 -4.40 -14.32 15.86
CA SER A 151 -4.01 -15.60 15.28
C SER A 151 -3.34 -15.40 13.92
N GLY A 152 -2.04 -15.18 13.94
CA GLY A 152 -1.18 -14.94 12.77
C GLY A 152 -0.30 -16.14 12.43
N VAL A 153 1.00 -15.93 12.32
CA VAL A 153 1.99 -16.96 11.95
C VAL A 153 1.97 -18.12 12.93
N ASN A 154 1.79 -19.33 12.45
CA ASN A 154 1.64 -20.55 13.24
C ASN A 154 0.51 -20.50 14.29
N GLY A 155 -0.50 -19.67 14.04
CA GLY A 155 -1.61 -19.46 14.98
C GLY A 155 -1.27 -18.57 16.18
N GLU A 156 -0.11 -17.93 16.18
CA GLU A 156 0.40 -17.08 17.26
C GLU A 156 0.15 -15.58 16.95
N PRO A 157 0.07 -14.72 17.99
CA PRO A 157 -0.13 -13.29 17.80
C PRO A 157 0.92 -12.66 16.89
N THR A 158 0.49 -11.98 15.85
CA THR A 158 1.39 -11.40 14.85
C THR A 158 1.00 -9.96 14.54
N LEU A 159 1.89 -9.02 14.86
CA LEU A 159 1.78 -7.63 14.45
C LEU A 159 2.38 -7.46 13.06
N ILE A 160 1.60 -7.00 12.09
CA ILE A 160 2.08 -6.70 10.73
C ILE A 160 1.89 -5.21 10.47
N ASN A 161 3.00 -4.49 10.20
CA ASN A 161 2.98 -3.10 9.76
C ASN A 161 3.87 -2.90 8.52
N ASN A 162 3.58 -1.85 7.77
CA ASN A 162 4.37 -1.45 6.61
C ASN A 162 5.72 -0.84 7.04
N THR A 163 6.71 -0.86 6.17
CA THR A 163 8.05 -0.29 6.35
C THR A 163 8.03 1.18 6.78
N GLU A 164 7.27 2.04 6.08
CA GLU A 164 7.17 3.46 6.41
C GLU A 164 6.53 3.67 7.80
N THR A 165 5.60 2.81 8.18
CA THR A 165 5.02 2.86 9.54
C THR A 165 6.09 2.63 10.60
N PHE A 166 6.93 1.61 10.44
CA PHE A 166 8.02 1.35 11.40
C PHE A 166 9.08 2.45 11.37
N ALA A 167 9.42 2.99 10.21
CA ALA A 167 10.42 4.07 10.09
C ALA A 167 10.03 5.35 10.87
N ASN A 168 8.75 5.59 11.11
CA ASN A 168 8.28 6.72 11.91
C ASN A 168 8.50 6.54 13.43
N ILE A 169 8.49 5.30 13.92
CA ILE A 169 8.45 4.99 15.36
C ILE A 169 9.65 5.54 16.13
N PRO A 170 10.92 5.39 15.69
CA PRO A 170 12.07 5.88 16.44
C PRO A 170 12.02 7.38 16.69
N GLN A 171 11.66 8.17 15.67
CA GLN A 171 11.58 9.63 15.79
C GLN A 171 10.42 10.07 16.70
N ILE A 172 9.29 9.36 16.66
CA ILE A 172 8.15 9.65 17.54
C ILE A 172 8.54 9.41 19.00
N LEU A 173 9.26 8.32 19.31
CA LEU A 173 9.72 8.05 20.67
C LEU A 173 10.78 9.05 21.14
N ALA A 174 11.71 9.42 20.26
CA ALA A 174 12.77 10.36 20.60
C ALA A 174 12.27 11.78 20.82
N LYS A 175 11.30 12.25 20.03
CA LYS A 175 10.85 13.66 20.01
C LYS A 175 9.47 13.88 20.62
N GLY A 176 8.72 12.81 20.85
CA GLY A 176 7.39 12.86 21.46
C GLY A 176 6.23 12.99 20.50
N ALA A 177 5.04 12.68 21.00
CA ALA A 177 3.81 12.65 20.21
C ALA A 177 3.38 14.04 19.70
N GLU A 178 3.59 15.08 20.51
CA GLU A 178 3.22 16.44 20.13
C GLU A 178 4.09 16.96 18.98
N TRP A 179 5.39 16.61 19.00
CA TRP A 179 6.26 16.92 17.86
C TRP A 179 5.73 16.25 16.58
N TYR A 180 5.36 14.97 16.65
CA TYR A 180 4.84 14.26 15.46
C TYR A 180 3.53 14.89 14.95
N LYS A 181 2.63 15.27 15.85
CA LYS A 181 1.40 15.97 15.47
C LYS A 181 1.69 17.30 14.79
N SER A 182 2.68 18.05 15.28
CA SER A 182 3.02 19.38 14.74
C SER A 182 3.62 19.36 13.33
N LEU A 183 4.02 18.19 12.81
CA LEU A 183 4.53 18.03 11.45
C LEU A 183 3.43 18.01 10.38
N GLY A 184 2.21 17.60 10.76
CA GLY A 184 1.07 17.56 9.84
C GLY A 184 0.39 18.92 9.66
N LEU A 185 -0.50 18.99 8.68
CA LEU A 185 -1.32 20.17 8.38
C LEU A 185 -2.78 19.91 8.76
N GLY A 186 -3.47 20.91 9.28
CA GLY A 186 -4.84 20.77 9.77
C GLY A 186 -4.94 19.73 10.88
N ASP A 187 -5.85 18.77 10.74
CA ASP A 187 -6.05 17.68 11.70
C ASP A 187 -5.14 16.45 11.43
N ALA A 188 -4.36 16.49 10.35
CA ALA A 188 -3.42 15.41 10.02
C ALA A 188 -2.18 15.46 10.92
N ALA A 189 -1.54 14.33 11.14
CA ALA A 189 -0.35 14.21 11.99
C ALA A 189 0.81 13.57 11.23
N GLY A 190 2.00 14.11 11.41
CA GLY A 190 3.22 13.55 10.85
C GLY A 190 3.45 13.93 9.40
N THR A 191 4.43 13.25 8.82
CA THR A 191 4.76 13.32 7.40
C THR A 191 4.34 12.04 6.68
N LYS A 192 4.30 12.09 5.36
CA LYS A 192 4.13 10.93 4.51
C LYS A 192 5.06 11.01 3.31
N LEU A 193 5.53 9.84 2.88
CA LEU A 193 6.27 9.69 1.63
C LEU A 193 5.29 9.55 0.46
N TYR A 194 5.34 10.50 -0.47
CA TYR A 194 4.54 10.51 -1.70
C TYR A 194 5.41 10.08 -2.87
N SER A 195 5.02 8.99 -3.55
CA SER A 195 5.63 8.54 -4.80
C SER A 195 4.92 9.23 -5.96
N LEU A 196 5.49 10.31 -6.49
CA LEU A 196 4.93 11.07 -7.60
C LEU A 196 5.49 10.57 -8.93
N SER A 197 4.63 10.25 -9.88
CA SER A 197 5.00 9.76 -11.21
C SER A 197 3.98 10.14 -12.28
N GLY A 198 4.23 9.76 -13.52
CA GLY A 198 3.39 10.09 -14.67
C GLY A 198 3.82 11.37 -15.36
N ASP A 199 2.86 12.16 -15.84
CA ASP A 199 3.08 13.30 -16.74
C ASP A 199 3.47 14.59 -16.00
N VAL A 200 4.40 14.52 -15.05
CA VAL A 200 4.93 15.64 -14.26
C VAL A 200 6.37 15.92 -14.59
N LEU A 201 6.81 17.17 -14.37
CA LEU A 201 8.17 17.60 -14.71
C LEU A 201 9.23 16.91 -13.85
N ASN A 202 8.99 16.79 -12.55
CA ASN A 202 9.92 16.21 -11.59
C ASN A 202 9.26 15.02 -10.88
N PRO A 203 9.21 13.82 -11.50
CA PRO A 203 8.79 12.62 -10.80
C PRO A 203 9.79 12.28 -9.70
N GLY A 204 9.31 11.76 -8.56
CA GLY A 204 10.21 11.45 -7.45
C GLY A 204 9.49 11.07 -6.17
N LEU A 205 10.29 10.81 -5.14
CA LEU A 205 9.81 10.55 -3.79
C LEU A 205 9.91 11.82 -2.94
N TYR A 206 8.79 12.25 -2.39
CA TYR A 206 8.69 13.48 -1.61
C TYR A 206 8.20 13.17 -0.20
N GLU A 207 8.97 13.54 0.81
CA GLU A 207 8.51 13.55 2.20
C GLU A 207 7.88 14.92 2.51
N LEU A 208 6.58 14.95 2.73
CA LEU A 208 5.84 16.18 2.98
C LEU A 208 4.92 16.01 4.20
N PRO A 209 4.55 17.13 4.86
CA PRO A 209 3.51 17.13 5.87
C PRO A 209 2.25 16.40 5.37
N MET A 210 1.71 15.49 6.17
CA MET A 210 0.40 14.91 5.86
C MET A 210 -0.66 16.02 5.88
N GLY A 211 -1.51 16.09 4.84
CA GLY A 211 -2.42 17.20 4.61
C GLY A 211 -1.92 18.24 3.59
N THR A 212 -0.70 18.09 3.05
CA THR A 212 -0.27 18.82 1.84
C THR A 212 -1.28 18.61 0.72
N THR A 213 -1.68 19.67 0.00
CA THR A 213 -2.69 19.53 -1.06
C THR A 213 -2.15 18.79 -2.28
N LEU A 214 -3.05 18.11 -3.00
CA LEU A 214 -2.70 17.46 -4.27
C LEU A 214 -2.08 18.47 -5.26
N LYS A 215 -2.61 19.69 -5.31
CA LYS A 215 -2.07 20.78 -6.12
C LYS A 215 -0.63 21.10 -5.75
N SER A 216 -0.33 21.29 -4.46
CA SER A 216 1.02 21.59 -4.02
C SER A 216 1.99 20.46 -4.34
N LEU A 217 1.61 19.20 -4.14
CA LEU A 217 2.45 18.07 -4.50
C LEU A 217 2.78 18.05 -6.00
N ILE A 218 1.80 18.27 -6.88
CA ILE A 218 2.01 18.22 -8.33
C ILE A 218 2.77 19.45 -8.84
N PHE A 219 2.34 20.65 -8.45
CA PHE A 219 2.82 21.88 -9.07
C PHE A 219 3.99 22.54 -8.34
N ASP A 220 4.00 22.55 -6.99
CA ASP A 220 5.08 23.19 -6.24
C ASP A 220 6.28 22.25 -6.09
N HIS A 221 6.03 20.97 -5.77
CA HIS A 221 7.09 19.97 -5.58
C HIS A 221 7.41 19.22 -6.87
N GLY A 222 6.41 18.74 -7.60
CA GLY A 222 6.55 18.04 -8.88
C GLY A 222 6.91 18.95 -10.07
N GLY A 223 6.96 20.28 -9.86
CA GLY A 223 7.29 21.25 -10.91
C GLY A 223 6.19 21.47 -11.93
N GLY A 224 5.01 20.92 -11.73
CA GLY A 224 3.87 20.98 -12.64
C GLY A 224 3.88 19.89 -13.71
N MET A 225 3.05 20.11 -14.71
CA MET A 225 2.89 19.18 -15.83
C MET A 225 4.07 19.25 -16.80
N LEU A 226 4.31 18.19 -17.55
CA LEU A 226 5.24 18.23 -18.69
C LEU A 226 4.89 19.40 -19.64
N GLU A 227 5.90 19.96 -20.30
CA GLU A 227 5.77 21.13 -21.15
C GLU A 227 4.65 20.94 -22.21
N GLY A 228 3.78 21.92 -22.30
CA GLY A 228 2.62 21.90 -23.21
C GLY A 228 1.49 20.94 -22.80
N ARG A 229 1.57 20.32 -21.62
CA ARG A 229 0.54 19.40 -21.11
C ARG A 229 -0.33 20.07 -20.06
N THR A 230 -1.59 19.69 -20.02
CA THR A 230 -2.56 20.13 -19.01
C THR A 230 -2.93 18.95 -18.12
N PHE A 231 -3.13 19.19 -16.82
CA PHE A 231 -3.56 18.18 -15.88
C PHE A 231 -4.95 17.64 -16.25
N LYS A 232 -5.10 16.33 -16.28
CA LYS A 232 -6.35 15.63 -16.53
C LYS A 232 -6.88 14.93 -15.30
N ALA A 233 -6.10 14.02 -14.74
CA ALA A 233 -6.45 13.25 -13.56
C ALA A 233 -5.23 12.67 -12.86
N VAL A 234 -5.44 12.07 -11.68
CA VAL A 234 -4.43 11.34 -10.93
C VAL A 234 -5.02 10.06 -10.35
N PHE A 235 -4.26 8.98 -10.42
CA PHE A 235 -4.52 7.76 -9.67
C PHE A 235 -3.87 7.91 -8.30
N THR A 236 -4.68 7.95 -7.23
CA THR A 236 -4.21 8.17 -5.86
C THR A 236 -4.01 6.86 -5.12
N GLY A 237 -2.90 6.75 -4.38
CA GLY A 237 -2.58 5.58 -3.58
C GLY A 237 -2.32 4.31 -4.38
N GLY A 238 -2.03 4.46 -5.68
CA GLY A 238 -1.99 3.41 -6.66
C GLY A 238 -3.29 3.29 -7.45
N PRO A 239 -3.35 2.39 -8.46
CA PRO A 239 -4.48 2.28 -9.40
C PRO A 239 -5.66 1.45 -8.85
N SER A 240 -5.78 1.29 -7.55
CA SER A 240 -6.87 0.51 -6.92
C SER A 240 -8.01 1.39 -6.38
N ASN A 241 -7.98 2.70 -6.70
CA ASN A 241 -8.87 3.70 -6.12
C ASN A 241 -9.60 4.54 -7.20
N THR A 242 -10.50 5.41 -6.75
CA THR A 242 -11.16 6.39 -7.61
C THR A 242 -10.18 7.46 -8.06
N LEU A 243 -10.19 7.80 -9.36
CA LEU A 243 -9.43 8.92 -9.91
C LEU A 243 -9.89 10.24 -9.31
N LEU A 244 -8.93 11.13 -9.07
CA LEU A 244 -9.21 12.54 -8.78
C LEU A 244 -8.90 13.41 -10.01
N THR A 245 -9.67 14.48 -10.16
CA THR A 245 -9.61 15.39 -11.31
C THR A 245 -9.23 16.81 -10.90
N ALA A 246 -9.28 17.75 -11.84
CA ALA A 246 -9.00 19.17 -11.56
C ALA A 246 -9.90 19.76 -10.44
N LYS A 247 -11.10 19.22 -10.25
CA LYS A 247 -12.02 19.63 -9.17
C LYS A 247 -11.49 19.28 -7.77
N ASP A 248 -10.53 18.36 -7.69
CA ASP A 248 -9.99 17.80 -6.45
C ASP A 248 -8.57 18.30 -6.13
N LEU A 249 -8.01 19.22 -6.91
CA LEU A 249 -6.62 19.68 -6.75
C LEU A 249 -6.34 20.28 -5.36
N ASP A 250 -7.31 20.87 -4.72
CA ASP A 250 -7.17 21.48 -3.40
C ASP A 250 -7.42 20.48 -2.25
N VAL A 251 -7.66 19.18 -2.54
CA VAL A 251 -7.86 18.17 -1.49
C VAL A 251 -6.58 18.00 -0.67
N PRO A 252 -6.68 18.05 0.67
CA PRO A 252 -5.56 17.67 1.54
C PRO A 252 -5.26 16.18 1.38
N LEU A 253 -3.99 15.84 1.20
CA LEU A 253 -3.52 14.47 1.08
C LEU A 253 -3.36 13.84 2.47
N ASP A 254 -4.47 13.52 3.08
CA ASP A 254 -4.60 12.73 4.30
C ASP A 254 -5.65 11.62 4.12
N PHE A 255 -5.71 10.67 5.07
CA PHE A 255 -6.60 9.51 4.96
C PHE A 255 -8.09 9.83 5.09
N VAL A 256 -8.44 10.97 5.69
CA VAL A 256 -9.84 11.39 5.89
C VAL A 256 -10.32 12.17 4.66
N SER A 257 -9.61 13.25 4.32
CA SER A 257 -9.99 14.17 3.24
C SER A 257 -10.07 13.48 1.87
N VAL A 258 -9.11 12.60 1.56
CA VAL A 258 -9.15 11.83 0.30
C VAL A 258 -10.31 10.83 0.28
N ARG A 259 -10.65 10.23 1.44
CA ARG A 259 -11.82 9.33 1.55
C ARG A 259 -13.14 10.07 1.33
N GLU A 260 -13.26 11.31 1.78
CA GLU A 260 -14.45 12.15 1.52
C GLU A 260 -14.66 12.41 0.02
N ARG A 261 -13.58 12.39 -0.77
CA ARG A 261 -13.62 12.40 -2.24
C ARG A 261 -13.92 11.01 -2.85
N LYS A 262 -14.33 10.03 -2.04
CA LYS A 262 -14.60 8.65 -2.45
C LYS A 262 -13.38 7.94 -3.06
N SER A 263 -12.17 8.41 -2.72
CA SER A 263 -10.90 7.80 -3.10
C SER A 263 -10.13 7.35 -1.86
N SER A 264 -8.86 7.02 -1.98
CA SER A 264 -8.01 6.66 -0.87
C SER A 264 -6.61 7.22 -1.07
N LEU A 265 -5.99 7.68 0.02
CA LEU A 265 -4.58 8.06 0.01
C LEU A 265 -3.67 6.86 -0.27
N GLY A 266 -4.11 5.68 0.12
CA GLY A 266 -3.43 4.42 -0.15
C GLY A 266 -1.97 4.43 0.32
N THR A 267 -1.08 3.96 -0.52
CA THR A 267 0.37 3.97 -0.26
C THR A 267 1.00 5.36 -0.34
N GLY A 268 0.27 6.36 -0.86
CA GLY A 268 0.82 7.68 -1.20
C GLY A 268 1.39 7.77 -2.62
N ALA A 269 1.15 6.74 -3.46
CA ALA A 269 1.47 6.82 -4.88
C ALA A 269 0.50 7.79 -5.57
N MET A 270 1.05 8.68 -6.40
CA MET A 270 0.31 9.64 -7.21
C MET A 270 0.79 9.51 -8.66
N ILE A 271 -0.05 8.88 -9.50
CA ILE A 271 0.26 8.68 -10.92
C ILE A 271 -0.55 9.69 -11.70
N VAL A 272 0.11 10.77 -12.13
CA VAL A 272 -0.53 11.91 -12.79
C VAL A 272 -0.63 11.65 -14.29
N ILE A 273 -1.79 11.96 -14.87
CA ILE A 273 -2.02 11.89 -16.32
C ILE A 273 -2.47 13.26 -16.85
N SER A 274 -2.02 13.56 -18.05
CA SER A 274 -2.32 14.81 -18.77
C SER A 274 -3.41 14.63 -19.80
N GLU A 275 -3.99 15.74 -20.26
CA GLU A 275 -4.84 15.74 -21.44
C GLU A 275 -4.11 15.14 -22.65
N GLY A 276 -4.84 14.37 -23.44
CA GLY A 276 -4.29 13.56 -24.54
C GLY A 276 -3.77 12.17 -24.12
N THR A 277 -3.60 11.89 -22.83
CA THR A 277 -3.34 10.53 -22.35
C THR A 277 -4.65 9.75 -22.26
N SER A 278 -4.73 8.57 -22.86
CA SER A 278 -5.91 7.71 -22.81
C SER A 278 -6.09 7.12 -21.42
N VAL A 279 -7.21 7.43 -20.77
CA VAL A 279 -7.62 6.83 -19.49
C VAL A 279 -7.96 5.36 -19.68
N VAL A 280 -8.64 5.02 -20.79
CA VAL A 280 -9.02 3.63 -21.12
C VAL A 280 -7.78 2.73 -21.16
N ARG A 281 -6.73 3.19 -21.86
CA ARG A 281 -5.45 2.45 -21.95
C ARG A 281 -4.82 2.26 -20.57
N LYS A 282 -4.74 3.32 -19.75
CA LYS A 282 -4.16 3.21 -18.41
C LYS A 282 -4.96 2.28 -17.51
N VAL A 283 -6.27 2.35 -17.56
CA VAL A 283 -7.13 1.44 -16.79
C VAL A 283 -7.03 0.00 -17.31
N SER A 284 -6.90 -0.20 -18.63
CA SER A 284 -6.67 -1.52 -19.22
C SER A 284 -5.37 -2.16 -18.71
N GLU A 285 -4.25 -1.39 -18.71
CA GLU A 285 -2.96 -1.81 -18.16
C GLU A 285 -3.08 -2.23 -16.68
N TYR A 286 -3.81 -1.45 -15.86
CA TYR A 286 -3.98 -1.75 -14.45
C TYR A 286 -4.90 -2.93 -14.18
N VAL A 287 -5.99 -3.09 -14.93
CA VAL A 287 -6.86 -4.26 -14.79
C VAL A 287 -6.14 -5.53 -15.25
N GLU A 288 -5.29 -5.45 -16.26
CA GLU A 288 -4.40 -6.55 -16.66
C GLU A 288 -3.42 -6.91 -15.54
N PHE A 289 -2.82 -5.91 -14.88
CA PHE A 289 -1.98 -6.12 -13.71
C PHE A 289 -2.73 -6.87 -12.60
N PHE A 290 -3.98 -6.48 -12.27
CA PHE A 290 -4.78 -7.18 -11.27
C PHE A 290 -5.13 -8.61 -11.71
N ALA A 291 -5.43 -8.83 -12.98
CA ALA A 291 -5.70 -10.17 -13.53
C ALA A 291 -4.47 -11.08 -13.41
N ALA A 292 -3.28 -10.58 -13.75
CA ALA A 292 -2.02 -11.30 -13.67
C ALA A 292 -1.61 -11.61 -12.21
N ASN A 293 -1.98 -10.74 -11.26
CA ASN A 293 -1.65 -10.89 -9.85
C ASN A 293 -2.74 -11.54 -9.00
N SER A 294 -3.86 -11.97 -9.60
CA SER A 294 -4.86 -12.77 -8.89
C SER A 294 -4.25 -14.10 -8.43
N CYS A 295 -4.37 -14.41 -7.13
CA CYS A 295 -3.88 -15.69 -6.60
C CYS A 295 -4.69 -16.91 -7.07
N GLY A 296 -5.85 -16.69 -7.72
CA GLY A 296 -6.71 -17.75 -8.24
C GLY A 296 -7.59 -18.47 -7.22
N GLN A 297 -7.50 -18.11 -5.94
CA GLN A 297 -8.25 -18.79 -4.87
C GLN A 297 -9.77 -18.56 -4.97
N CYS A 298 -10.20 -17.38 -5.46
CA CYS A 298 -11.61 -17.00 -5.56
C CYS A 298 -12.05 -17.05 -7.03
N PRO A 299 -12.95 -17.97 -7.44
CA PRO A 299 -13.39 -18.05 -8.83
C PRO A 299 -13.93 -16.73 -9.43
N PRO A 300 -14.74 -15.92 -8.70
CA PRO A 300 -15.16 -14.62 -9.23
C PRO A 300 -14.01 -13.64 -9.45
N CYS A 301 -12.99 -13.62 -8.57
CA CYS A 301 -11.81 -12.79 -8.76
C CYS A 301 -11.01 -13.25 -9.99
N LYS A 302 -10.62 -14.52 -10.04
CA LYS A 302 -9.82 -15.07 -11.15
C LYS A 302 -10.51 -14.89 -12.50
N GLY A 303 -11.76 -15.33 -12.60
CA GLY A 303 -12.53 -15.24 -13.83
C GLY A 303 -12.95 -13.81 -14.16
N GLY A 304 -13.36 -13.03 -13.14
CA GLY A 304 -13.82 -11.65 -13.31
C GLY A 304 -12.72 -10.72 -13.76
N THR A 305 -11.55 -10.71 -13.10
CA THR A 305 -10.44 -9.84 -13.52
C THR A 305 -9.94 -10.18 -14.92
N PHE A 306 -9.89 -11.46 -15.27
CA PHE A 306 -9.54 -11.90 -16.62
C PHE A 306 -10.56 -11.39 -17.67
N GLN A 307 -11.86 -11.50 -17.39
CA GLN A 307 -12.89 -11.00 -18.31
C GLN A 307 -12.85 -9.48 -18.42
N LEU A 308 -12.68 -8.76 -17.31
CA LEU A 308 -12.52 -7.29 -17.32
C LEU A 308 -11.32 -6.88 -18.19
N SER A 309 -10.16 -7.49 -17.99
CA SER A 309 -8.95 -7.22 -18.77
C SER A 309 -9.17 -7.46 -20.26
N ARG A 310 -9.77 -8.60 -20.63
CA ARG A 310 -10.05 -8.96 -22.02
C ARG A 310 -11.01 -7.96 -22.70
N LEU A 311 -12.09 -7.58 -22.01
CA LEU A 311 -13.07 -6.66 -22.56
C LEU A 311 -12.49 -5.25 -22.70
N LEU A 312 -11.73 -4.78 -21.68
CA LEU A 312 -11.06 -3.48 -21.75
C LEU A 312 -10.04 -3.40 -22.87
N ASN A 313 -9.26 -4.45 -23.08
CA ASN A 313 -8.30 -4.51 -24.19
C ASN A 313 -9.00 -4.38 -25.55
N ARG A 314 -10.19 -4.98 -25.72
CA ARG A 314 -10.99 -4.80 -26.95
C ARG A 314 -11.46 -3.35 -27.13
N VAL A 315 -11.86 -2.69 -26.04
CA VAL A 315 -12.26 -1.27 -26.08
C VAL A 315 -11.05 -0.39 -26.39
N ASP A 316 -9.93 -0.57 -25.70
CA ASP A 316 -8.70 0.21 -25.91
C ASP A 316 -8.15 0.08 -27.33
N THR A 317 -8.26 -1.11 -27.94
CA THR A 317 -7.79 -1.38 -29.31
C THR A 317 -8.79 -1.00 -30.38
N GLY A 318 -9.94 -0.44 -30.04
CA GLY A 318 -10.96 0.04 -31.00
C GLY A 318 -11.80 -1.07 -31.65
N ILE A 319 -11.70 -2.33 -31.19
CA ILE A 319 -12.54 -3.44 -31.65
C ILE A 319 -13.65 -3.80 -30.67
N GLY A 320 -13.82 -2.97 -29.64
CA GLY A 320 -14.90 -3.10 -28.66
C GLY A 320 -16.27 -2.86 -29.28
N THR A 321 -17.26 -3.57 -28.78
CA THR A 321 -18.65 -3.45 -29.21
C THR A 321 -19.53 -2.89 -28.09
N PRO A 322 -20.75 -2.38 -28.39
CA PRO A 322 -21.69 -1.98 -27.34
C PRO A 322 -22.01 -3.13 -26.35
N ASP A 323 -21.95 -4.39 -26.81
CA ASP A 323 -22.15 -5.54 -25.91
C ASP A 323 -20.96 -5.74 -24.95
N ASP A 324 -19.74 -5.48 -25.40
CA ASP A 324 -18.55 -5.52 -24.54
C ASP A 324 -18.66 -4.46 -23.42
N LEU A 325 -19.14 -3.24 -23.75
CA LEU A 325 -19.35 -2.18 -22.76
C LEU A 325 -20.45 -2.54 -21.75
N ARG A 326 -21.58 -3.10 -22.23
CA ARG A 326 -22.62 -3.60 -21.33
C ARG A 326 -22.12 -4.70 -20.41
N ALA A 327 -21.30 -5.61 -20.92
CA ALA A 327 -20.68 -6.67 -20.13
C ALA A 327 -19.71 -6.10 -19.08
N LEU A 328 -18.88 -5.10 -19.41
CA LEU A 328 -18.02 -4.40 -18.46
C LEU A 328 -18.83 -3.77 -17.32
N GLN A 329 -19.88 -3.02 -17.65
CA GLN A 329 -20.76 -2.39 -16.66
C GLN A 329 -21.44 -3.42 -15.76
N SER A 330 -21.91 -4.54 -16.32
CA SER A 330 -22.53 -5.63 -15.55
C SER A 330 -21.51 -6.28 -14.61
N LEU A 331 -20.29 -6.57 -15.08
CA LEU A 331 -19.23 -7.12 -14.23
C LEU A 331 -18.86 -6.16 -13.09
N CYS A 332 -18.81 -4.86 -13.35
CA CYS A 332 -18.57 -3.85 -12.34
C CYS A 332 -19.64 -3.84 -11.21
N GLN A 333 -20.85 -4.27 -11.50
CA GLN A 333 -21.93 -4.40 -10.50
C GLN A 333 -21.85 -5.73 -9.73
N LEU A 334 -21.46 -6.82 -10.40
CA LEU A 334 -21.49 -8.18 -9.85
C LEU A 334 -20.27 -8.56 -9.03
N LEU A 335 -19.09 -8.04 -9.38
CA LEU A 335 -17.82 -8.50 -8.82
C LEU A 335 -17.42 -7.88 -7.47
N PRO A 336 -17.86 -6.68 -7.06
CA PRO A 336 -17.47 -6.11 -5.78
C PRO A 336 -17.74 -7.04 -4.61
N ARG A 337 -16.79 -7.13 -3.67
CA ARG A 337 -16.85 -7.96 -2.45
C ARG A 337 -16.97 -9.46 -2.69
N SER A 338 -16.68 -9.94 -3.90
CA SER A 338 -16.72 -11.36 -4.24
C SER A 338 -15.41 -12.10 -3.93
N GLY A 339 -14.35 -11.37 -3.57
CA GLY A 339 -13.04 -11.89 -3.19
C GLY A 339 -12.86 -12.08 -1.69
N ARG A 340 -11.80 -12.81 -1.30
CA ARG A 340 -11.35 -12.91 0.11
C ARG A 340 -10.52 -11.70 0.54
N CYS A 341 -9.90 -11.02 -0.41
CA CYS A 341 -9.11 -9.79 -0.23
C CYS A 341 -9.62 -8.70 -1.17
N GLY A 342 -9.05 -7.49 -1.07
CA GLY A 342 -9.47 -6.33 -1.83
C GLY A 342 -9.02 -6.27 -3.30
N LEU A 343 -8.34 -7.30 -3.84
CA LEU A 343 -7.78 -7.24 -5.20
C LEU A 343 -8.86 -7.00 -6.26
N ILE A 344 -9.96 -7.77 -6.22
CA ILE A 344 -11.05 -7.62 -7.18
C ILE A 344 -11.76 -6.27 -7.01
N ASP A 345 -11.89 -5.80 -5.77
CA ASP A 345 -12.51 -4.50 -5.48
C ASP A 345 -11.67 -3.37 -6.05
N GLY A 346 -10.33 -3.43 -5.94
CA GLY A 346 -9.42 -2.46 -6.55
C GLY A 346 -9.56 -2.41 -8.07
N ALA A 347 -9.54 -3.57 -8.74
CA ALA A 347 -9.71 -3.65 -10.20
C ALA A 347 -11.05 -3.06 -10.67
N VAL A 348 -12.14 -3.34 -9.93
CA VAL A 348 -13.46 -2.82 -10.26
C VAL A 348 -13.57 -1.32 -9.96
N THR A 349 -13.01 -0.86 -8.84
CA THR A 349 -13.10 0.55 -8.42
C THR A 349 -12.48 1.50 -9.44
N VAL A 350 -11.28 1.20 -9.92
CA VAL A 350 -10.59 2.04 -10.91
C VAL A 350 -11.37 2.07 -12.23
N LEU A 351 -11.92 0.93 -12.67
CA LEU A 351 -12.72 0.86 -13.88
C LEU A 351 -14.05 1.61 -13.73
N GLN A 352 -14.78 1.42 -12.65
CA GLN A 352 -16.03 2.17 -12.39
C GLN A 352 -15.78 3.67 -12.33
N SER A 353 -14.68 4.07 -11.69
CA SER A 353 -14.29 5.47 -11.61
C SER A 353 -14.04 6.06 -12.99
N SER A 354 -13.28 5.38 -13.84
CA SER A 354 -12.96 5.86 -15.18
C SER A 354 -14.19 5.91 -16.10
N LEU A 355 -15.04 4.89 -16.06
CA LEU A 355 -16.31 4.86 -16.83
C LEU A 355 -17.23 6.05 -16.48
N ARG A 356 -17.26 6.43 -15.18
CA ARG A 356 -18.08 7.55 -14.71
C ARG A 356 -17.44 8.90 -15.03
N THR A 357 -16.11 9.02 -14.87
CA THR A 357 -15.41 10.31 -14.98
C THR A 357 -15.08 10.69 -16.42
N PHE A 358 -14.85 9.71 -17.29
CA PHE A 358 -14.45 9.87 -18.70
C PHE A 358 -15.27 8.94 -19.61
N PRO A 359 -16.62 9.00 -19.57
CA PRO A 359 -17.48 8.10 -20.37
C PRO A 359 -17.24 8.25 -21.87
N GLU A 360 -16.89 9.45 -22.34
CA GLU A 360 -16.60 9.74 -23.75
C GLU A 360 -15.43 8.93 -24.30
N GLU A 361 -14.42 8.63 -23.48
CA GLU A 361 -13.29 7.80 -23.90
C GLU A 361 -13.69 6.32 -24.11
N TYR A 362 -14.83 5.91 -23.56
CA TYR A 362 -15.42 4.60 -23.78
C TYR A 362 -16.48 4.60 -24.89
N GLY A 363 -16.71 5.74 -25.56
CA GLY A 363 -17.79 5.90 -26.52
C GLY A 363 -19.19 5.93 -25.89
N LEU A 364 -19.27 6.22 -24.60
CA LEU A 364 -20.51 6.39 -23.85
C LEU A 364 -20.92 7.87 -23.86
N PRO A 365 -22.25 8.18 -23.83
CA PRO A 365 -22.70 9.56 -23.65
C PRO A 365 -22.26 10.07 -22.27
N ALA A 366 -21.88 11.35 -22.20
CA ALA A 366 -21.65 12.00 -20.91
C ALA A 366 -22.93 11.94 -20.07
N GLU A 367 -22.82 11.56 -18.81
CA GLU A 367 -23.96 11.66 -17.88
C GLU A 367 -24.34 13.14 -17.77
N GLN A 368 -25.61 13.46 -18.06
CA GLN A 368 -26.15 14.80 -17.81
C GLN A 368 -26.23 14.97 -16.29
N GLU A 369 -25.53 15.98 -15.74
CA GLU A 369 -25.55 16.36 -14.32
C GLU A 369 -26.98 16.69 -13.84
#